data_76f34c6b593c03719815739a25477141
#
_entry.id   76f34c6b593c03719815739a25477141
#
_cell.length_a   1.000
_cell.length_b   1.000
_cell.length_c   1.000
_cell.angle_alpha   90.00
_cell.angle_beta   90.00
_cell.angle_gamma   90.00
#
_symmetry.space_group_name_H-M   'P 1'
#
loop_
_entity.id
_entity.type
_entity.pdbx_description
1 polymer ?
#
loop_
_entity_poly.entity_id
_entity_poly.type
_entity_poly.pdbx_seq_one_letter_code
_entity_poly.pdbx_strand_id
1 'polypeptide(L)'
;MSHKKKKNKNNNNQMSQPDLSQFKKFIGKGDKDLPIPEPDLTVRKNIVNTSEHPPSCTAIIIDNFYNNPMQTRMQVLQQDFKIRGNYPGPRTRSFATPELRDIIQRYVRPFGGKITMFPMEKHDKNYNGAFQLTTSRDRSWFHVDSWNNWAGVLYLTPNAPPSGGTGLYRFEDGTRFDFEQKIRNNEEKINNATTDFTKWELIDQVGNVFNRLVLFNAHHFHTSMDYFGSNPGDGRLF
;
A
#
# COMPACT_ATOMS: atom_id res chain seq x y z
N MET A 1 28.33 55.42 32.29
CA MET A 1 27.83 54.01 32.40
C MET A 1 26.94 53.71 31.20
N SER A 2 27.47 52.93 30.26
CA SER A 2 26.81 52.67 28.97
C SER A 2 26.23 51.25 28.97
N HIS A 3 24.89 51.10 28.87
CA HIS A 3 24.22 49.84 28.80
C HIS A 3 24.18 49.33 27.34
N LYS A 4 24.99 48.36 26.98
CA LYS A 4 24.90 47.64 25.73
C LYS A 4 23.72 46.62 25.80
N LYS A 5 22.67 46.85 25.01
CA LYS A 5 21.63 45.90 24.75
C LYS A 5 22.16 44.78 23.84
N LYS A 6 22.16 43.53 24.34
CA LYS A 6 22.39 42.33 23.54
C LYS A 6 21.15 42.08 22.68
N LYS A 7 21.28 42.06 21.35
CA LYS A 7 20.27 41.56 20.43
C LYS A 7 20.33 40.06 20.42
N ASN A 8 19.27 39.39 20.88
CA ASN A 8 19.04 38.00 20.63
C ASN A 8 18.72 37.80 19.15
N LYS A 9 19.55 37.04 18.41
CA LYS A 9 19.23 36.51 17.11
C LYS A 9 18.39 35.24 17.28
N ASN A 10 17.09 35.36 17.06
CA ASN A 10 16.26 34.16 16.85
C ASN A 10 16.65 33.54 15.51
N ASN A 11 17.33 32.40 15.57
CA ASN A 11 17.50 31.50 14.43
C ASN A 11 16.17 30.75 14.21
N ASN A 12 15.30 31.33 13.40
CA ASN A 12 14.21 30.57 12.79
C ASN A 12 14.81 29.65 11.74
N ASN A 13 15.11 28.40 12.10
CA ASN A 13 15.29 27.31 11.15
C ASN A 13 13.92 27.00 10.51
N GLN A 14 13.50 27.82 9.55
CA GLN A 14 12.50 27.38 8.59
C GLN A 14 13.14 26.31 7.72
N MET A 15 12.75 25.05 7.94
CA MET A 15 13.00 23.99 6.98
C MET A 15 12.43 24.48 5.64
N SER A 16 13.29 24.75 4.66
CA SER A 16 12.88 25.06 3.31
C SER A 16 12.05 23.88 2.79
N GLN A 17 10.83 24.17 2.34
CA GLN A 17 10.03 23.17 1.64
C GLN A 17 10.83 22.65 0.45
N PRO A 18 10.81 21.33 0.17
CA PRO A 18 11.51 20.78 -0.99
C PRO A 18 11.00 21.44 -2.25
N ASP A 19 11.93 21.80 -3.15
CA ASP A 19 11.60 22.36 -4.46
C ASP A 19 10.81 21.33 -5.28
N LEU A 20 9.51 21.55 -5.39
CA LEU A 20 8.59 20.70 -6.13
C LEU A 20 8.64 20.96 -7.66
N SER A 21 9.46 21.88 -8.13
CA SER A 21 9.55 22.23 -9.57
C SER A 21 10.00 21.03 -10.43
N GLN A 22 10.82 20.14 -9.88
CA GLN A 22 11.24 18.90 -10.55
C GLN A 22 10.09 17.87 -10.73
N PHE A 23 8.98 18.04 -9.98
CA PHE A 23 7.80 17.17 -10.14
C PHE A 23 6.86 17.61 -11.26
N LYS A 24 7.07 18.76 -11.89
CA LYS A 24 6.28 19.21 -13.05
C LYS A 24 6.27 18.22 -14.21
N LYS A 25 7.28 17.34 -14.32
CA LYS A 25 7.32 16.25 -15.30
C LYS A 25 6.24 15.17 -15.07
N PHE A 26 5.75 15.06 -13.84
CA PHE A 26 4.73 14.08 -13.46
C PHE A 26 3.31 14.63 -13.51
N ILE A 27 3.16 15.95 -13.66
CA ILE A 27 1.88 16.57 -13.94
C ILE A 27 1.63 16.37 -15.45
N GLY A 28 1.29 15.14 -15.84
CA GLY A 28 0.68 14.90 -17.14
C GLY A 28 -0.51 15.81 -17.30
N LYS A 29 -0.74 16.36 -18.49
CA LYS A 29 -1.97 17.07 -18.85
C LYS A 29 -3.11 16.23 -18.28
N GLY A 30 -3.85 16.81 -17.32
CA GLY A 30 -4.77 16.07 -16.49
C GLY A 30 -5.63 15.11 -17.31
N ASP A 31 -5.37 13.83 -17.19
CA ASP A 31 -6.24 12.78 -17.67
C ASP A 31 -7.51 12.84 -16.84
N LYS A 32 -8.43 13.70 -17.28
CA LYS A 32 -9.76 13.83 -16.68
C LYS A 32 -10.60 12.54 -16.79
N ASP A 33 -10.12 11.60 -17.62
CA ASP A 33 -10.86 10.41 -18.05
C ASP A 33 -10.02 9.12 -17.94
N LEU A 34 -9.17 8.98 -16.91
CA LEU A 34 -8.61 7.67 -16.63
C LEU A 34 -9.76 6.76 -16.17
N PRO A 35 -10.06 5.69 -16.92
CA PRO A 35 -11.10 4.77 -16.50
C PRO A 35 -10.73 4.23 -15.13
N ILE A 36 -11.67 4.26 -14.19
CA ILE A 36 -11.54 3.51 -12.93
C ILE A 36 -11.37 2.05 -13.36
N PRO A 37 -10.29 1.37 -12.95
CA PRO A 37 -10.14 -0.04 -13.30
C PRO A 37 -11.38 -0.79 -12.83
N GLU A 38 -12.00 -1.55 -13.72
CA GLU A 38 -13.08 -2.44 -13.31
C GLU A 38 -12.51 -3.50 -12.37
N PRO A 39 -13.18 -3.78 -11.24
CA PRO A 39 -12.73 -4.82 -10.32
C PRO A 39 -12.65 -6.16 -11.06
N ASP A 40 -11.50 -6.83 -11.00
CA ASP A 40 -11.39 -8.21 -11.44
C ASP A 40 -12.07 -9.09 -10.39
N LEU A 41 -13.33 -9.40 -10.64
CA LEU A 41 -14.20 -10.16 -9.74
C LEU A 41 -13.94 -11.67 -9.80
N THR A 42 -12.98 -12.12 -10.61
CA THR A 42 -12.63 -13.54 -10.64
C THR A 42 -11.81 -13.92 -9.42
N VAL A 43 -12.43 -14.65 -8.50
CA VAL A 43 -11.71 -15.36 -7.45
C VAL A 43 -10.82 -16.42 -8.12
N ARG A 44 -9.53 -16.16 -8.22
CA ARG A 44 -8.61 -17.07 -8.91
C ARG A 44 -8.35 -18.30 -8.05
N LYS A 45 -8.60 -19.46 -8.62
CA LYS A 45 -8.51 -20.77 -7.96
C LYS A 45 -7.07 -21.27 -7.70
N ASN A 46 -6.05 -20.58 -8.20
CA ASN A 46 -4.67 -21.04 -8.12
C ASN A 46 -3.94 -20.25 -7.03
N ILE A 47 -3.94 -20.78 -5.82
CA ILE A 47 -3.14 -20.25 -4.71
C ILE A 47 -1.67 -20.55 -5.02
N VAL A 48 -0.90 -19.49 -5.21
CA VAL A 48 0.55 -19.57 -5.24
C VAL A 48 1.02 -19.28 -3.82
N ASN A 49 1.40 -20.34 -3.10
CA ASN A 49 1.91 -20.20 -1.74
C ASN A 49 3.20 -19.39 -1.74
N THR A 50 3.20 -18.25 -1.07
CA THR A 50 4.39 -17.40 -0.89
C THR A 50 5.19 -17.76 0.36
N SER A 51 4.63 -18.59 1.24
CA SER A 51 5.27 -19.16 2.42
C SER A 51 4.83 -20.61 2.67
N GLU A 52 5.56 -21.33 3.53
CA GLU A 52 5.27 -22.74 3.83
C GLU A 52 3.86 -22.95 4.40
N HIS A 53 3.40 -21.99 5.19
CA HIS A 53 2.08 -22.01 5.82
C HIS A 53 1.34 -20.69 5.61
N PRO A 54 0.01 -20.69 5.60
CA PRO A 54 -0.77 -19.47 5.73
C PRO A 54 -0.40 -18.70 7.01
N PRO A 55 -0.52 -17.37 7.03
CA PRO A 55 -0.23 -16.58 8.22
C PRO A 55 -1.02 -17.02 9.44
N SER A 56 -0.33 -17.22 10.57
CA SER A 56 -0.96 -17.49 11.87
C SER A 56 -1.31 -16.24 12.67
N CYS A 57 -1.08 -15.04 12.08
CA CYS A 57 -1.47 -13.75 12.63
C CYS A 57 -2.21 -12.92 11.60
N THR A 58 -2.97 -11.93 12.04
CA THR A 58 -3.73 -11.03 11.17
C THR A 58 -2.81 -10.09 10.41
N ALA A 59 -1.89 -9.44 11.11
CA ALA A 59 -0.92 -8.51 10.53
C ALA A 59 0.35 -8.42 11.36
N ILE A 60 1.44 -8.02 10.71
CA ILE A 60 2.72 -7.65 11.31
C ILE A 60 2.97 -6.18 10.93
N ILE A 61 3.19 -5.33 11.93
CA ILE A 61 3.41 -3.89 11.73
C ILE A 61 4.85 -3.58 12.11
N ILE A 62 5.59 -2.99 11.18
CA ILE A 62 7.00 -2.61 11.37
C ILE A 62 7.12 -1.11 11.09
N ASP A 63 7.36 -0.33 12.15
CA ASP A 63 7.66 1.10 12.02
C ASP A 63 9.15 1.32 11.75
N ASN A 64 9.47 2.45 11.14
CA ASN A 64 10.84 2.84 10.81
C ASN A 64 11.57 1.80 9.94
N PHE A 65 10.89 1.27 8.91
CA PHE A 65 11.39 0.19 8.05
C PHE A 65 12.68 0.57 7.31
N TYR A 66 12.72 1.75 6.67
CA TYR A 66 13.92 2.28 6.04
C TYR A 66 14.72 3.18 6.98
N ASN A 67 16.03 3.11 6.93
CA ASN A 67 16.90 4.02 7.68
C ASN A 67 16.80 5.48 7.17
N ASN A 68 16.63 5.66 5.85
CA ASN A 68 16.56 6.97 5.20
C ASN A 68 15.27 7.09 4.35
N PRO A 69 14.07 7.09 4.97
CA PRO A 69 12.81 6.99 4.25
C PRO A 69 12.53 8.19 3.33
N MET A 70 12.96 9.40 3.69
CA MET A 70 12.82 10.57 2.82
C MET A 70 13.67 10.46 1.56
N GLN A 71 14.90 9.98 1.68
CA GLN A 71 15.76 9.74 0.52
C GLN A 71 15.15 8.67 -0.39
N THR A 72 14.66 7.57 0.21
CA THR A 72 13.96 6.52 -0.52
C THR A 72 12.75 7.08 -1.26
N ARG A 73 11.90 7.86 -0.58
CA ARG A 73 10.76 8.51 -1.22
C ARG A 73 11.18 9.38 -2.39
N MET A 74 12.19 10.22 -2.25
CA MET A 74 12.66 11.10 -3.32
C MET A 74 13.15 10.30 -4.54
N GLN A 75 13.90 9.22 -4.31
CA GLN A 75 14.36 8.33 -5.37
C GLN A 75 13.21 7.60 -6.07
N VAL A 76 12.23 7.15 -5.31
CA VAL A 76 11.03 6.48 -5.84
C VAL A 76 10.20 7.43 -6.70
N LEU A 77 9.98 8.67 -6.25
CA LEU A 77 9.23 9.66 -7.03
C LEU A 77 9.90 10.08 -8.34
N GLN A 78 11.19 9.77 -8.52
CA GLN A 78 11.91 9.97 -9.79
C GLN A 78 11.73 8.79 -10.76
N GLN A 79 11.12 7.70 -10.30
CA GLN A 79 10.92 6.52 -11.14
C GLN A 79 9.73 6.67 -12.09
N ASP A 80 9.66 5.76 -13.03
CA ASP A 80 8.63 5.70 -14.06
C ASP A 80 7.38 5.02 -13.51
N PHE A 81 6.32 5.78 -13.27
CA PHE A 81 5.00 5.28 -12.89
C PHE A 81 4.13 5.12 -14.13
N LYS A 82 4.38 4.07 -14.92
CA LYS A 82 3.67 3.83 -16.19
C LYS A 82 2.84 2.57 -16.21
N ILE A 83 3.06 1.66 -15.26
CA ILE A 83 2.38 0.37 -15.25
C ILE A 83 0.98 0.58 -14.68
N ARG A 84 -0.01 0.13 -15.44
CA ARG A 84 -1.42 0.16 -15.06
C ARG A 84 -2.01 -1.23 -15.14
N GLY A 85 -2.97 -1.51 -14.29
CA GLY A 85 -3.64 -2.80 -14.21
C GLY A 85 -4.92 -2.70 -13.41
N ASN A 86 -5.43 -3.82 -12.93
CA ASN A 86 -6.61 -3.88 -12.07
C ASN A 86 -6.27 -3.45 -10.63
N TYR A 87 -5.90 -2.19 -10.47
CA TYR A 87 -5.62 -1.51 -9.19
C TYR A 87 -5.64 0.00 -9.41
N PRO A 88 -5.90 0.80 -8.36
CA PRO A 88 -5.95 2.25 -8.48
C PRO A 88 -4.55 2.85 -8.69
N GLY A 89 -4.47 3.84 -9.55
CA GLY A 89 -3.25 4.59 -9.83
C GLY A 89 -2.17 3.82 -10.59
N PRO A 90 -1.07 4.47 -10.96
CA PRO A 90 0.05 3.84 -11.65
C PRO A 90 1.04 3.19 -10.67
N ARG A 91 1.81 2.21 -11.18
CA ARG A 91 2.92 1.55 -10.48
C ARG A 91 4.24 1.71 -11.22
N THR A 92 5.31 1.55 -10.46
CA THR A 92 6.65 1.31 -10.99
C THR A 92 6.82 -0.17 -11.35
N ARG A 93 7.95 -0.52 -11.98
CA ARG A 93 8.43 -1.90 -11.99
C ARG A 93 8.85 -2.32 -10.58
N SER A 94 9.03 -3.63 -10.40
CA SER A 94 9.48 -4.23 -9.15
C SER A 94 10.87 -3.71 -8.72
N PHE A 95 11.01 -3.43 -7.43
CA PHE A 95 12.27 -3.17 -6.71
C PHE A 95 12.59 -4.31 -5.74
N ALA A 96 11.91 -5.44 -5.86
CA ALA A 96 12.20 -6.62 -5.06
C ALA A 96 13.63 -7.11 -5.29
N THR A 97 14.33 -7.40 -4.20
CA THR A 97 15.71 -7.91 -4.19
C THR A 97 15.84 -9.09 -3.22
N PRO A 98 16.94 -9.88 -3.32
CA PRO A 98 17.22 -10.92 -2.35
C PRO A 98 17.32 -10.39 -0.91
N GLU A 99 17.92 -9.22 -0.73
CA GLU A 99 18.08 -8.58 0.57
C GLU A 99 16.71 -8.20 1.18
N LEU A 100 15.82 -7.63 0.36
CA LEU A 100 14.45 -7.34 0.78
C LEU A 100 13.71 -8.62 1.17
N ARG A 101 13.82 -9.68 0.37
CA ARG A 101 13.25 -11.00 0.71
C ARG A 101 13.76 -11.49 2.06
N ASP A 102 15.05 -11.38 2.33
CA ASP A 102 15.66 -11.88 3.55
C ASP A 102 15.25 -11.04 4.78
N ILE A 103 14.99 -9.74 4.58
CA ILE A 103 14.41 -8.88 5.61
C ILE A 103 12.97 -9.31 5.90
N ILE A 104 12.13 -9.46 4.88
CA ILE A 104 10.74 -9.88 5.02
C ILE A 104 10.66 -11.28 5.64
N GLN A 105 11.53 -12.21 5.22
CA GLN A 105 11.61 -13.57 5.76
C GLN A 105 11.78 -13.58 7.29
N ARG A 106 12.57 -12.68 7.84
CA ARG A 106 12.77 -12.59 9.31
C ARG A 106 11.47 -12.25 10.04
N TYR A 107 10.64 -11.40 9.45
CA TYR A 107 9.36 -11.01 10.04
C TYR A 107 8.29 -12.09 9.88
N VAL A 108 8.18 -12.71 8.71
CA VAL A 108 7.10 -13.68 8.43
C VAL A 108 7.39 -15.07 8.99
N ARG A 109 8.66 -15.43 9.19
CA ARG A 109 9.07 -16.78 9.63
C ARG A 109 8.35 -17.30 10.87
N PRO A 110 8.16 -16.52 11.94
CA PRO A 110 7.45 -16.99 13.13
C PRO A 110 5.98 -17.32 12.89
N PHE A 111 5.38 -16.77 11.84
CA PHE A 111 3.93 -16.80 11.59
C PHE A 111 3.53 -17.56 10.31
N GLY A 112 4.44 -17.83 9.41
CA GLY A 112 4.15 -18.48 8.13
C GLY A 112 5.26 -19.40 7.61
N GLY A 113 6.35 -19.56 8.39
CA GLY A 113 7.49 -20.39 7.99
C GLY A 113 8.38 -19.69 6.95
N LYS A 114 9.00 -20.50 6.09
CA LYS A 114 9.91 -20.04 5.05
C LYS A 114 9.14 -19.46 3.87
N ILE A 115 9.65 -18.35 3.30
CA ILE A 115 9.14 -17.84 2.03
C ILE A 115 9.55 -18.81 0.92
N THR A 116 8.56 -19.31 0.21
CA THR A 116 8.72 -20.28 -0.88
C THR A 116 8.76 -19.63 -2.24
N MET A 117 8.10 -18.46 -2.38
CA MET A 117 8.10 -17.67 -3.60
C MET A 117 8.20 -16.17 -3.26
N PHE A 118 9.12 -15.48 -3.94
CA PHE A 118 9.30 -14.04 -3.84
C PHE A 118 9.75 -13.51 -5.22
N PRO A 119 8.81 -13.20 -6.13
CA PRO A 119 9.14 -12.76 -7.48
C PRO A 119 9.99 -11.49 -7.46
N MET A 120 11.07 -11.48 -8.22
CA MET A 120 12.02 -10.35 -8.30
C MET A 120 12.24 -9.86 -9.74
N GLU A 121 11.59 -10.49 -10.70
CA GLU A 121 11.72 -10.13 -12.11
C GLU A 121 11.12 -8.74 -12.35
N LYS A 122 11.85 -7.94 -13.14
CA LYS A 122 11.40 -6.59 -13.55
C LYS A 122 10.39 -6.67 -14.71
N HIS A 123 9.34 -7.43 -14.51
CA HIS A 123 8.26 -7.64 -15.48
C HIS A 123 7.04 -6.81 -15.07
N ASP A 124 6.32 -6.24 -16.05
CA ASP A 124 5.19 -5.34 -15.79
C ASP A 124 4.01 -6.02 -15.06
N LYS A 125 3.95 -7.36 -15.08
CA LYS A 125 2.96 -8.15 -14.32
C LYS A 125 3.45 -8.57 -12.93
N ASN A 126 4.70 -8.27 -12.56
CA ASN A 126 5.22 -8.54 -11.23
C ASN A 126 4.99 -7.32 -10.34
N TYR A 127 4.10 -7.46 -9.36
CA TYR A 127 3.72 -6.38 -8.45
C TYR A 127 4.48 -6.43 -7.12
N ASN A 128 5.22 -7.52 -6.86
CA ASN A 128 6.01 -7.63 -5.64
C ASN A 128 7.11 -6.57 -5.61
N GLY A 129 7.12 -5.73 -4.56
CA GLY A 129 8.07 -4.63 -4.42
C GLY A 129 7.90 -3.48 -5.44
N ALA A 130 6.76 -3.40 -6.13
CA ALA A 130 6.44 -2.23 -6.95
C ALA A 130 5.89 -1.11 -6.06
N PHE A 131 6.28 0.13 -6.33
CA PHE A 131 5.68 1.30 -5.70
C PHE A 131 4.45 1.74 -6.48
N GLN A 132 3.42 2.15 -5.75
CA GLN A 132 2.15 2.61 -6.31
C GLN A 132 1.86 4.03 -5.83
N LEU A 133 1.32 4.84 -6.71
CA LEU A 133 0.94 6.21 -6.43
C LEU A 133 -0.54 6.41 -6.68
N THR A 134 -1.26 6.88 -5.66
CA THR A 134 -2.68 7.20 -5.76
C THR A 134 -2.98 8.58 -5.22
N THR A 135 -4.10 9.18 -5.64
CA THR A 135 -4.56 10.51 -5.25
C THR A 135 -6.03 10.45 -4.81
N SER A 136 -6.60 11.55 -4.36
CA SER A 136 -8.02 11.66 -4.00
C SER A 136 -9.01 11.33 -5.13
N ARG A 137 -8.52 11.18 -6.36
CA ARG A 137 -9.33 10.78 -7.54
C ARG A 137 -9.46 9.27 -7.70
N ASP A 138 -8.57 8.51 -7.06
CA ASP A 138 -8.56 7.06 -7.13
C ASP A 138 -9.63 6.45 -6.22
N ARG A 139 -10.03 5.22 -6.52
CA ARG A 139 -11.00 4.43 -5.74
C ARG A 139 -10.50 3.00 -5.65
N SER A 140 -10.88 2.32 -4.60
CA SER A 140 -10.61 0.90 -4.39
C SER A 140 -11.91 0.13 -4.21
N TRP A 141 -11.77 -1.17 -4.13
CA TRP A 141 -12.83 -2.11 -3.86
C TRP A 141 -12.36 -3.16 -2.86
N PHE A 142 -13.30 -3.90 -2.28
CA PHE A 142 -12.98 -5.02 -1.41
C PHE A 142 -12.44 -6.18 -2.24
N HIS A 143 -11.30 -6.73 -1.84
CA HIS A 143 -10.65 -7.82 -2.54
C HIS A 143 -9.79 -8.65 -1.59
N VAL A 144 -9.25 -9.72 -2.12
CA VAL A 144 -8.21 -10.56 -1.54
C VAL A 144 -7.10 -10.74 -2.56
N ASP A 145 -5.89 -10.99 -2.09
CA ASP A 145 -4.73 -11.32 -2.94
C ASP A 145 -4.48 -12.83 -2.91
N SER A 146 -5.49 -13.63 -3.25
CA SER A 146 -5.64 -15.06 -2.98
C SER A 146 -4.56 -16.00 -3.53
N TRP A 147 -3.67 -15.51 -4.39
CA TRP A 147 -2.48 -16.25 -4.84
C TRP A 147 -1.26 -16.11 -3.92
N ASN A 148 -1.35 -15.26 -2.91
CA ASN A 148 -0.30 -15.03 -1.94
C ASN A 148 -0.75 -15.45 -0.55
N ASN A 149 0.17 -15.88 0.31
CA ASN A 149 -0.11 -15.99 1.74
C ASN A 149 0.01 -14.63 2.44
N TRP A 150 0.94 -13.80 1.97
CA TRP A 150 1.20 -12.47 2.54
C TRP A 150 1.00 -11.39 1.50
N ALA A 151 0.28 -10.35 1.88
CA ALA A 151 0.29 -9.05 1.21
C ALA A 151 1.11 -8.06 2.04
N GLY A 152 1.70 -7.07 1.39
CA GLY A 152 2.52 -6.08 2.06
C GLY A 152 2.31 -4.67 1.51
N VAL A 153 2.25 -3.69 2.39
CA VAL A 153 2.16 -2.27 2.05
C VAL A 153 3.17 -1.49 2.88
N LEU A 154 4.02 -0.71 2.22
CA LEU A 154 4.96 0.20 2.86
C LEU A 154 4.56 1.64 2.58
N TYR A 155 4.15 2.38 3.60
CA TYR A 155 3.69 3.76 3.45
C TYR A 155 4.86 4.74 3.39
N LEU A 156 4.93 5.54 2.32
CA LEU A 156 6.01 6.50 2.08
C LEU A 156 5.54 7.95 1.86
N THR A 157 4.35 8.31 2.30
CA THR A 157 3.89 9.70 2.28
C THR A 157 4.03 10.32 3.67
N PRO A 158 4.90 11.33 3.85
CA PRO A 158 4.98 12.07 5.11
C PRO A 158 3.66 12.79 5.40
N ASN A 159 3.30 12.88 6.68
CA ASN A 159 2.10 13.58 7.15
C ASN A 159 0.79 13.10 6.48
N ALA A 160 0.78 11.84 6.01
CA ALA A 160 -0.44 11.23 5.49
C ALA A 160 -1.53 11.17 6.57
N PRO A 161 -2.82 11.31 6.22
CA PRO A 161 -3.89 11.05 7.17
C PRO A 161 -3.85 9.56 7.58
N PRO A 162 -3.89 9.24 8.88
CA PRO A 162 -3.90 7.85 9.34
C PRO A 162 -5.05 7.04 8.74
N SER A 163 -6.18 7.68 8.45
CA SER A 163 -7.33 7.08 7.76
C SER A 163 -7.04 6.60 6.34
N GLY A 164 -5.98 7.12 5.69
CA GLY A 164 -5.51 6.65 4.37
C GLY A 164 -4.73 5.34 4.40
N GLY A 165 -4.95 4.49 5.39
CA GLY A 165 -4.26 3.22 5.59
C GLY A 165 -4.90 2.04 4.85
N THR A 166 -4.81 0.86 5.49
CA THR A 166 -5.41 -0.40 5.01
C THR A 166 -6.45 -0.88 6.02
N GLY A 167 -7.64 -1.15 5.56
CA GLY A 167 -8.71 -1.74 6.36
C GLY A 167 -8.87 -3.22 6.06
N LEU A 168 -9.14 -4.01 7.11
CA LEU A 168 -9.49 -5.41 7.06
C LEU A 168 -10.98 -5.55 7.36
N TYR A 169 -11.69 -6.35 6.58
CA TYR A 169 -13.14 -6.35 6.59
C TYR A 169 -13.72 -7.76 6.67
N ARG A 170 -14.95 -7.83 7.13
CA ARG A 170 -15.81 -9.00 6.95
C ARG A 170 -17.03 -8.65 6.13
N PHE A 171 -17.49 -9.58 5.34
CA PHE A 171 -18.74 -9.44 4.61
C PHE A 171 -19.94 -9.55 5.56
N GLU A 172 -21.13 -9.10 5.16
CA GLU A 172 -22.35 -9.08 6.01
C GLU A 172 -22.74 -10.43 6.60
N ASP A 173 -22.32 -11.55 5.99
CA ASP A 173 -22.53 -12.90 6.49
C ASP A 173 -21.45 -13.38 7.50
N GLY A 174 -20.49 -12.50 7.82
CA GLY A 174 -19.36 -12.75 8.71
C GLY A 174 -18.13 -13.35 8.05
N THR A 175 -18.11 -13.55 6.71
CA THR A 175 -16.96 -14.07 5.97
C THR A 175 -15.81 -13.08 5.98
N ARG A 176 -14.61 -13.53 6.35
CA ARG A 176 -13.38 -12.71 6.43
C ARG A 176 -12.32 -13.13 5.43
N PHE A 177 -12.29 -14.41 5.05
CA PHE A 177 -11.24 -14.99 4.22
C PHE A 177 -11.85 -15.72 3.03
N ASP A 178 -11.16 -15.69 1.90
CA ASP A 178 -11.61 -16.32 0.64
C ASP A 178 -11.64 -17.85 0.68
N PHE A 179 -10.92 -18.47 1.61
CA PHE A 179 -10.93 -19.93 1.80
C PHE A 179 -12.06 -20.44 2.71
N GLU A 180 -12.83 -19.56 3.34
CA GLU A 180 -13.96 -19.97 4.17
C GLU A 180 -15.04 -20.67 3.33
N GLN A 181 -15.59 -21.75 3.86
CA GLN A 181 -16.61 -22.56 3.14
C GLN A 181 -17.85 -21.74 2.76
N LYS A 182 -18.15 -20.68 3.50
CA LYS A 182 -19.25 -19.76 3.20
C LYS A 182 -19.13 -19.06 1.85
N ILE A 183 -17.91 -18.78 1.40
CA ILE A 183 -17.67 -18.18 0.08
C ILE A 183 -18.25 -19.03 -1.04
N ARG A 184 -18.09 -20.37 -1.00
CA ARG A 184 -18.58 -21.25 -2.04
C ARG A 184 -20.09 -21.12 -2.28
N ASN A 185 -20.83 -20.73 -1.26
CA ASN A 185 -22.28 -20.54 -1.32
C ASN A 185 -22.68 -19.09 -1.66
N ASN A 186 -21.77 -18.13 -1.52
CA ASN A 186 -22.04 -16.70 -1.63
C ASN A 186 -21.06 -15.98 -2.56
N GLU A 187 -20.29 -16.69 -3.38
CA GLU A 187 -19.24 -16.10 -4.24
C GLU A 187 -19.80 -14.99 -5.15
N GLU A 188 -20.91 -15.26 -5.81
CA GLU A 188 -21.57 -14.27 -6.67
C GLU A 188 -22.04 -13.03 -5.89
N LYS A 189 -22.61 -13.23 -4.69
CA LYS A 189 -23.07 -12.15 -3.84
C LYS A 189 -21.93 -11.27 -3.35
N ILE A 190 -20.82 -11.89 -2.94
CA ILE A 190 -19.59 -11.20 -2.50
C ILE A 190 -18.99 -10.42 -3.68
N ASN A 191 -18.87 -11.05 -4.85
CA ASN A 191 -18.33 -10.42 -6.04
C ASN A 191 -19.16 -9.20 -6.49
N ASN A 192 -20.47 -9.29 -6.41
CA ASN A 192 -21.37 -8.17 -6.74
C ASN A 192 -21.33 -7.04 -5.70
N ALA A 193 -20.82 -7.30 -4.50
CA ALA A 193 -20.77 -6.34 -3.40
C ALA A 193 -19.38 -5.69 -3.20
N THR A 194 -18.39 -5.95 -4.06
CA THR A 194 -17.02 -5.46 -3.86
C THR A 194 -16.88 -3.94 -3.83
N THR A 195 -17.84 -3.21 -4.36
CA THR A 195 -17.89 -1.73 -4.32
C THR A 195 -19.00 -1.19 -3.43
N ASP A 196 -19.83 -2.06 -2.84
CA ASP A 196 -20.91 -1.67 -1.93
C ASP A 196 -20.42 -1.71 -0.47
N PHE A 197 -19.95 -0.59 0.04
CA PHE A 197 -19.41 -0.47 1.39
C PHE A 197 -20.44 -0.78 2.49
N THR A 198 -21.74 -0.76 2.19
CA THR A 198 -22.81 -1.09 3.15
C THR A 198 -22.86 -2.58 3.51
N LYS A 199 -22.21 -3.43 2.68
CA LYS A 199 -22.16 -4.89 2.84
C LYS A 199 -20.95 -5.37 3.62
N TRP A 200 -20.05 -4.47 4.00
CA TRP A 200 -18.81 -4.78 4.63
C TRP A 200 -18.67 -4.08 5.98
N GLU A 201 -18.24 -4.82 6.96
CA GLU A 201 -17.92 -4.31 8.29
C GLU A 201 -16.41 -4.24 8.48
N LEU A 202 -15.90 -3.05 8.83
CA LEU A 202 -14.50 -2.86 9.20
C LEU A 202 -14.24 -3.56 10.54
N ILE A 203 -13.30 -4.50 10.56
CA ILE A 203 -12.95 -5.24 11.78
C ILE A 203 -11.57 -4.89 12.32
N ASP A 204 -10.68 -4.35 11.46
CA ASP A 204 -9.37 -3.85 11.86
C ASP A 204 -8.87 -2.80 10.87
N GLN A 205 -7.99 -1.92 11.33
CA GLN A 205 -7.42 -0.85 10.53
C GLN A 205 -5.96 -0.62 10.88
N VAL A 206 -5.09 -0.61 9.87
CA VAL A 206 -3.70 -0.17 10.03
C VAL A 206 -3.54 1.21 9.41
N GLY A 207 -3.21 2.21 10.25
CA GLY A 207 -3.06 3.60 9.82
C GLY A 207 -1.88 3.80 8.89
N ASN A 208 -2.05 4.75 7.93
CA ASN A 208 -0.98 5.21 7.07
C ASN A 208 0.01 6.06 7.88
N VAL A 209 1.08 5.45 8.31
CA VAL A 209 2.17 6.10 9.04
C VAL A 209 3.42 6.07 8.17
N PHE A 210 4.07 7.21 8.00
CA PHE A 210 5.28 7.31 7.19
C PHE A 210 6.35 6.31 7.63
N ASN A 211 6.91 5.58 6.66
CA ASN A 211 7.93 4.54 6.87
C ASN A 211 7.44 3.31 7.68
N ARG A 212 6.14 3.03 7.62
CA ARG A 212 5.54 1.82 8.21
C ARG A 212 5.36 0.76 7.13
N LEU A 213 5.93 -0.42 7.34
CA LEU A 213 5.60 -1.63 6.59
C LEU A 213 4.52 -2.40 7.34
N VAL A 214 3.51 -2.80 6.61
CA VAL A 214 2.45 -3.69 7.08
C VAL A 214 2.49 -4.95 6.24
N LEU A 215 2.57 -6.11 6.89
CA LEU A 215 2.42 -7.42 6.26
C LEU A 215 1.17 -8.06 6.84
N PHE A 216 0.26 -8.55 6.02
CA PHE A 216 -1.00 -9.13 6.49
C PHE A 216 -1.37 -10.37 5.68
N ASN A 217 -2.34 -11.14 6.21
CA ASN A 217 -2.85 -12.32 5.53
C ASN A 217 -3.56 -11.90 4.23
N ALA A 218 -2.99 -12.28 3.10
CA ALA A 218 -3.45 -11.90 1.76
C ALA A 218 -4.84 -12.44 1.41
N HIS A 219 -5.27 -13.51 2.10
CA HIS A 219 -6.60 -14.10 1.96
C HIS A 219 -7.69 -13.35 2.73
N HIS A 220 -7.32 -12.37 3.58
CA HIS A 220 -8.28 -11.55 4.29
C HIS A 220 -8.86 -10.50 3.36
N PHE A 221 -10.19 -10.31 3.37
CA PHE A 221 -10.83 -9.21 2.65
C PHE A 221 -10.31 -7.88 3.15
N HIS A 222 -9.82 -7.08 2.24
CA HIS A 222 -9.22 -5.79 2.56
C HIS A 222 -9.46 -4.77 1.47
N THR A 223 -9.23 -3.51 1.81
CA THR A 223 -9.17 -2.41 0.85
C THR A 223 -8.28 -1.29 1.37
N SER A 224 -7.76 -0.48 0.43
CA SER A 224 -7.24 0.83 0.78
C SER A 224 -8.38 1.70 1.29
N MET A 225 -8.14 2.39 2.38
CA MET A 225 -9.11 3.29 2.97
C MET A 225 -9.10 4.66 2.26
N ASP A 226 -9.13 5.76 2.97
CA ASP A 226 -9.20 7.08 2.37
C ASP A 226 -8.07 7.36 1.39
N TYR A 227 -8.44 7.92 0.24
CA TYR A 227 -7.53 8.43 -0.76
C TYR A 227 -7.35 9.94 -0.57
N PHE A 228 -6.14 10.42 -0.70
CA PHE A 228 -5.79 11.80 -0.41
C PHE A 228 -4.75 12.34 -1.40
N GLY A 229 -4.53 13.66 -1.33
CA GLY A 229 -3.60 14.36 -2.20
C GLY A 229 -4.15 14.59 -3.60
N SER A 230 -3.52 15.49 -4.32
CA SER A 230 -3.94 15.93 -5.66
C SER A 230 -2.89 15.64 -6.73
N ASN A 231 -1.67 15.32 -6.32
CA ASN A 231 -0.51 15.15 -7.19
C ASN A 231 0.52 14.17 -6.53
N PRO A 232 1.57 13.76 -7.25
CA PRO A 232 2.59 12.85 -6.73
C PRO A 232 3.30 13.31 -5.45
N GLY A 233 3.40 14.62 -5.23
CA GLY A 233 4.09 15.18 -4.07
C GLY A 233 3.30 15.06 -2.76
N ASP A 234 1.98 15.03 -2.83
CA ASP A 234 1.07 14.96 -1.68
C ASP A 234 0.15 13.73 -1.70
N GLY A 235 0.17 12.96 -2.77
CA GLY A 235 -0.59 11.72 -2.91
C GLY A 235 -0.06 10.56 -2.07
N ARG A 236 -0.84 9.49 -2.01
CA ARG A 236 -0.49 8.27 -1.29
C ARG A 236 0.53 7.47 -2.10
N LEU A 237 1.78 7.47 -1.64
CA LEU A 237 2.86 6.61 -2.14
C LEU A 237 3.04 5.42 -1.20
N PHE A 238 3.05 4.22 -1.75
CA PHE A 238 3.23 2.98 -1.00
C PHE A 238 3.82 1.88 -1.86
#